data_ed194a74b7ad26cd864e4d0b55a4f70a
#
_entry.id   ed194a74b7ad26cd864e4d0b55a4f70a
#
_cell.length_a   1.000
_cell.length_b   1.000
_cell.length_c   1.000
_cell.angle_alpha   90.00
_cell.angle_beta   90.00
_cell.angle_gamma   90.00
#
_symmetry.space_group_name_H-M   'P 1'
#
loop_
_entity.id
_entity.type
_entity.pdbx_description
1 polymer ?
#
loop_
_entity_poly.entity_id
_entity_poly.type
_entity_poly.pdbx_seq_one_letter_code
_entity_poly.pdbx_strand_id
1 'polypeptide(L)'
;MVPTKNQSLDRSASPLPARPDLPEPPADIHPRTLDLVRRGVDEISRAPNGAQEDTLNTSAFRIGRLVGAGAIGLEDACRPLEEAGVAMYSYDARRPWTAGYIRYKVLRAVSQGAAEPDPIAAIL
;
A
#
# COMPACT_ATOMS: atom_id res chain seq x y z
N MET A 1 -12.20 11.54 -31.32
CA MET A 1 -12.02 11.21 -30.94
C MET A 1 -11.09 10.53 -30.69
N VAL A 2 -10.61 10.14 -30.95
CA VAL A 2 -9.66 9.67 -30.73
C VAL A 2 -9.00 9.58 -29.46
N PRO A 3 -8.97 10.43 -28.59
CA PRO A 3 -8.39 10.32 -27.29
C PRO A 3 -8.90 9.20 -26.47
N THR A 4 -10.07 8.79 -26.73
CA THR A 4 -10.59 7.69 -25.99
C THR A 4 -9.85 6.43 -26.24
N LYS A 5 -9.26 6.28 -27.39
CA LYS A 5 -8.48 5.11 -27.66
C LYS A 5 -7.26 5.05 -26.81
N ASN A 6 -6.65 6.19 -26.60
CA ASN A 6 -5.48 6.24 -25.76
C ASN A 6 -5.79 5.83 -24.35
N GLN A 7 -6.94 6.22 -23.87
CA GLN A 7 -7.33 5.85 -22.52
C GLN A 7 -7.51 4.36 -22.39
N SER A 8 -8.03 3.72 -23.41
CA SER A 8 -8.17 2.28 -23.37
C SER A 8 -6.83 1.60 -23.30
N LEU A 9 -5.90 2.09 -24.10
CA LEU A 9 -4.57 1.51 -24.07
C LEU A 9 -3.91 1.70 -22.73
N ASP A 10 -4.07 2.87 -22.14
CA ASP A 10 -3.49 3.13 -20.86
C ASP A 10 -4.00 2.18 -19.80
N ARG A 11 -5.30 1.92 -19.81
CA ARG A 11 -5.85 1.01 -18.86
C ARG A 11 -5.37 -0.42 -19.07
N SER A 12 -5.18 -0.79 -20.30
CA SER A 12 -4.66 -2.11 -20.59
C SER A 12 -3.22 -2.25 -20.16
N ALA A 13 -2.45 -1.20 -20.34
CA ALA A 13 -1.04 -1.24 -20.03
C ALA A 13 -0.76 -1.11 -18.55
N SER A 14 -1.67 -0.49 -17.80
CA SER A 14 -1.43 -0.25 -16.39
C SER A 14 -2.41 -1.07 -15.55
N PRO A 15 -1.91 -2.09 -14.88
CA PRO A 15 -2.77 -2.90 -14.02
C PRO A 15 -3.13 -2.22 -12.71
N LEU A 16 -2.51 -1.08 -12.40
CA LEU A 16 -2.80 -0.39 -11.16
C LEU A 16 -4.13 0.36 -11.25
N PRO A 17 -4.88 0.42 -10.15
CA PRO A 17 -6.11 1.20 -10.14
C PRO A 17 -5.80 2.68 -10.31
N ALA A 18 -6.80 3.44 -10.74
CA ALA A 18 -6.64 4.88 -10.83
C ALA A 18 -6.31 5.42 -9.44
N ARG A 19 -5.38 6.37 -9.39
CA ARG A 19 -5.01 6.97 -8.13
C ARG A 19 -6.16 7.84 -7.64
N PRO A 20 -6.69 7.62 -6.43
CA PRO A 20 -7.72 8.49 -5.91
C PRO A 20 -7.14 9.87 -5.59
N ASP A 21 -8.03 10.86 -5.50
CA ASP A 21 -7.61 12.16 -5.01
C ASP A 21 -7.24 12.02 -3.55
N LEU A 22 -6.00 12.33 -3.25
CA LEU A 22 -5.49 12.16 -1.90
C LEU A 22 -5.42 13.50 -1.18
N PRO A 23 -5.70 13.51 0.12
CA PRO A 23 -5.53 14.74 0.89
C PRO A 23 -4.06 15.12 0.98
N GLU A 24 -3.82 16.38 1.28
CA GLU A 24 -2.48 16.87 1.49
C GLU A 24 -1.83 16.10 2.63
N PRO A 25 -0.60 15.61 2.48
CA PRO A 25 0.05 14.92 3.58
C PRO A 25 0.38 15.89 4.71
N PRO A 26 0.33 15.44 5.97
CA PRO A 26 0.62 16.31 7.09
C PRO A 26 2.11 16.66 7.15
N ALA A 27 2.44 17.84 7.69
CA ALA A 27 3.81 18.24 7.88
C ALA A 27 4.51 17.30 8.86
N ASP A 28 3.80 16.95 9.93
CA ASP A 28 4.30 16.00 10.93
C ASP A 28 3.29 14.88 11.08
N ILE A 29 3.81 13.66 11.09
CA ILE A 29 2.94 12.50 11.23
C ILE A 29 2.70 12.26 12.72
N HIS A 30 1.43 12.14 13.09
CA HIS A 30 1.05 11.89 14.47
C HIS A 30 1.69 10.58 14.97
N PRO A 31 2.21 10.55 16.22
CA PRO A 31 2.85 9.34 16.75
C PRO A 31 1.97 8.10 16.70
N ARG A 32 0.67 8.25 16.87
CA ARG A 32 -0.22 7.11 16.78
C ARG A 32 -0.27 6.54 15.35
N THR A 33 -0.23 7.41 14.35
CA THR A 33 -0.18 6.96 12.96
C THR A 33 1.11 6.20 12.69
N LEU A 34 2.24 6.69 13.18
CA LEU A 34 3.51 5.99 13.05
C LEU A 34 3.46 4.63 13.74
N ASP A 35 2.81 4.55 14.89
CA ASP A 35 2.67 3.29 15.60
C ASP A 35 1.85 2.29 14.80
N LEU A 36 0.78 2.74 14.17
CA LEU A 36 -0.03 1.87 13.33
C LEU A 36 0.75 1.35 12.12
N VAL A 37 1.58 2.20 11.52
CA VAL A 37 2.44 1.78 10.42
C VAL A 37 3.44 0.73 10.90
N ARG A 38 4.05 0.96 12.06
CA ARG A 38 5.00 0.00 12.64
C ARG A 38 4.36 -1.35 12.90
N ARG A 39 3.13 -1.35 13.39
CA ARG A 39 2.41 -2.60 13.62
C ARG A 39 2.18 -3.36 12.32
N GLY A 40 1.84 -2.65 11.26
CA GLY A 40 1.67 -3.27 9.96
C GLY A 40 2.97 -3.88 9.46
N VAL A 41 4.07 -3.17 9.61
CA VAL A 41 5.39 -3.67 9.23
C VAL A 41 5.75 -4.91 10.04
N ASP A 42 5.48 -4.89 11.35
CA ASP A 42 5.73 -6.04 12.22
C ASP A 42 4.92 -7.26 11.79
N GLU A 43 3.65 -7.05 11.46
CA GLU A 43 2.80 -8.15 11.02
C GLU A 43 3.36 -8.79 9.75
N ILE A 44 3.81 -7.97 8.81
CA ILE A 44 4.41 -8.48 7.58
C ILE A 44 5.67 -9.28 7.90
N SER A 45 6.52 -8.74 8.77
CA SER A 45 7.79 -9.38 9.11
C SER A 45 7.60 -10.71 9.81
N ARG A 46 6.49 -10.89 10.50
CA ARG A 46 6.22 -12.11 11.26
C ARG A 46 5.28 -13.06 10.55
N ALA A 47 4.85 -12.74 9.36
CA ALA A 47 3.89 -13.59 8.66
C ALA A 47 4.50 -14.96 8.35
N PRO A 48 3.80 -16.05 8.73
CA PRO A 48 4.32 -17.38 8.43
C PRO A 48 4.18 -17.70 6.96
N ASN A 49 4.90 -18.72 6.53
CA ASN A 49 4.80 -19.22 5.17
C ASN A 49 3.34 -19.57 4.87
N GLY A 50 2.88 -19.16 3.72
CA GLY A 50 1.51 -19.39 3.31
C GLY A 50 0.57 -18.25 3.64
N ALA A 51 0.95 -17.39 4.59
CA ALA A 51 0.14 -16.22 4.96
C ALA A 51 0.79 -14.91 4.57
N GLN A 52 1.94 -14.95 3.92
CA GLN A 52 2.72 -13.74 3.64
C GLN A 52 2.00 -12.78 2.73
N GLU A 53 1.41 -13.28 1.65
CA GLU A 53 0.74 -12.41 0.69
C GLU A 53 -0.51 -11.77 1.28
N ASP A 54 -1.31 -12.56 1.99
CA ASP A 54 -2.51 -12.03 2.64
C ASP A 54 -2.16 -10.99 3.67
N THR A 55 -1.12 -11.23 4.46
CA THR A 55 -0.69 -10.29 5.49
C THR A 55 -0.22 -8.99 4.87
N LEU A 56 0.57 -9.07 3.79
CA LEU A 56 1.03 -7.87 3.10
C LEU A 56 -0.16 -7.06 2.58
N ASN A 57 -1.09 -7.73 1.90
CA ASN A 57 -2.26 -7.06 1.34
C ASN A 57 -3.12 -6.41 2.43
N THR A 58 -3.37 -7.14 3.52
CA THR A 58 -4.21 -6.64 4.60
C THR A 58 -3.57 -5.47 5.32
N SER A 59 -2.29 -5.57 5.63
CA SER A 59 -1.57 -4.51 6.32
C SER A 59 -1.49 -3.26 5.44
N ALA A 60 -1.19 -3.44 4.16
CA ALA A 60 -1.11 -2.32 3.23
C ALA A 60 -2.47 -1.65 3.04
N PHE A 61 -3.54 -2.43 2.98
CA PHE A 61 -4.88 -1.86 2.86
C PHE A 61 -5.22 -1.00 4.09
N ARG A 62 -4.95 -1.51 5.29
CA ARG A 62 -5.22 -0.76 6.54
C ARG A 62 -4.45 0.54 6.58
N ILE A 63 -3.19 0.50 6.19
CA ILE A 63 -2.37 1.71 6.17
C ILE A 63 -2.85 2.65 5.08
N GLY A 64 -3.34 2.10 3.96
CA GLY A 64 -3.95 2.91 2.92
C GLY A 64 -5.13 3.73 3.42
N ARG A 65 -5.91 3.18 4.35
CA ARG A 65 -7.03 3.92 4.93
C ARG A 65 -6.55 5.14 5.71
N LEU A 66 -5.35 5.07 6.28
CA LEU A 66 -4.75 6.24 6.93
C LEU A 66 -4.31 7.27 5.90
N VAL A 67 -3.83 6.83 4.75
CA VAL A 67 -3.47 7.73 3.65
C VAL A 67 -4.71 8.47 3.16
N GLY A 68 -5.80 7.75 2.97
CA GLY A 68 -7.06 8.36 2.52
C GLY A 68 -7.61 9.36 3.52
N ALA A 69 -7.35 9.16 4.80
CA ALA A 69 -7.79 10.06 5.86
C ALA A 69 -6.87 11.28 6.04
N GLY A 70 -5.75 11.33 5.30
CA GLY A 70 -4.83 12.45 5.41
C GLY A 70 -3.86 12.34 6.58
N ALA A 71 -3.77 11.16 7.21
CA ALA A 71 -2.91 10.99 8.39
C ALA A 71 -1.45 10.76 8.00
N ILE A 72 -1.18 10.32 6.78
CA ILE A 72 0.17 10.06 6.30
C ILE A 72 0.16 10.16 4.78
N GLY A 73 1.27 10.58 4.18
CA GLY A 73 1.39 10.66 2.73
C GLY A 73 1.57 9.30 2.11
N LEU A 74 1.23 9.18 0.82
CA LEU A 74 1.30 7.93 0.09
C LEU A 74 2.71 7.34 0.12
N GLU A 75 3.71 8.15 -0.17
CA GLU A 75 5.09 7.68 -0.22
C GLU A 75 5.60 7.23 1.14
N ASP A 76 5.29 7.99 2.17
CA ASP A 76 5.69 7.66 3.52
C ASP A 76 5.04 6.38 4.02
N ALA A 77 3.84 6.09 3.54
CA ALA A 77 3.15 4.86 3.87
C ALA A 77 3.71 3.67 3.10
N CYS A 78 3.96 3.84 1.82
CA CYS A 78 4.38 2.73 0.96
C CYS A 78 5.80 2.27 1.23
N ARG A 79 6.71 3.20 1.54
CA ARG A 79 8.13 2.86 1.68
C ARG A 79 8.39 1.77 2.72
N PRO A 80 7.94 1.91 3.98
CA PRO A 80 8.21 0.86 4.97
C PRO A 80 7.53 -0.45 4.64
N LEU A 81 6.37 -0.40 3.98
CA LEU A 81 5.68 -1.62 3.57
C LEU A 81 6.44 -2.35 2.47
N GLU A 82 6.98 -1.60 1.52
CA GLU A 82 7.79 -2.19 0.46
C GLU A 82 9.05 -2.82 1.03
N GLU A 83 9.71 -2.14 1.96
CA GLU A 83 10.90 -2.65 2.59
C GLU A 83 10.62 -3.94 3.33
N ALA A 84 9.52 -3.97 4.08
CA ALA A 84 9.14 -5.18 4.81
C ALA A 84 8.79 -6.32 3.85
N GLY A 85 8.10 -6.01 2.76
CA GLY A 85 7.73 -7.00 1.77
C GLY A 85 8.94 -7.60 1.07
N VAL A 86 9.90 -6.76 0.72
CA VAL A 86 11.12 -7.22 0.06
C VAL A 86 11.94 -8.10 0.99
N ALA A 87 11.89 -7.82 2.29
CA ALA A 87 12.62 -8.59 3.29
C ALA A 87 11.95 -9.93 3.62
N MET A 88 10.71 -10.16 3.19
CA MET A 88 10.04 -11.42 3.46
C MET A 88 10.76 -12.55 2.74
N TYR A 89 10.90 -13.67 3.43
CA TYR A 89 11.51 -14.83 2.85
C TYR A 89 10.58 -15.49 1.83
N SER A 90 11.07 -15.64 0.60
CA SER A 90 10.32 -16.34 -0.43
C SER A 90 10.72 -17.81 -0.42
N TYR A 91 9.82 -18.66 0.04
CA TYR A 91 10.13 -20.09 0.12
C TYR A 91 9.83 -20.83 -1.17
N ASP A 92 9.19 -20.20 -2.13
CA ASP A 92 8.97 -20.80 -3.44
C ASP A 92 10.06 -20.32 -4.40
N ALA A 93 11.09 -21.12 -4.52
CA ALA A 93 12.25 -20.74 -5.34
C ALA A 93 11.90 -20.56 -6.81
N ARG A 94 10.79 -21.15 -7.27
CA ARG A 94 10.39 -21.03 -8.68
C ARG A 94 9.66 -19.72 -8.94
N ARG A 95 9.18 -19.08 -7.90
CA ARG A 95 8.45 -17.82 -8.01
C ARG A 95 8.93 -16.86 -6.93
N PRO A 96 10.19 -16.47 -6.98
CA PRO A 96 10.69 -15.55 -5.97
C PRO A 96 9.98 -14.21 -6.09
N TRP A 97 9.72 -13.59 -4.96
CA TRP A 97 9.11 -12.27 -4.95
C TRP A 97 10.14 -11.24 -5.30
N THR A 98 9.90 -10.51 -6.38
CA THR A 98 10.80 -9.45 -6.80
C THR A 98 10.38 -8.15 -6.13
N ALA A 99 11.33 -7.21 -6.06
CA ALA A 99 11.03 -5.89 -5.51
C ALA A 99 9.91 -5.20 -6.30
N GLY A 100 9.93 -5.37 -7.62
CA GLY A 100 8.89 -4.77 -8.46
C GLY A 100 7.51 -5.33 -8.20
N TYR A 101 7.42 -6.64 -7.97
CA TYR A 101 6.15 -7.29 -7.66
C TYR A 101 5.63 -6.80 -6.31
N ILE A 102 6.49 -6.73 -5.31
CA ILE A 102 6.12 -6.25 -3.98
C ILE A 102 5.65 -4.81 -4.07
N ARG A 103 6.37 -3.97 -4.80
CA ARG A 103 5.98 -2.57 -4.96
C ARG A 103 4.60 -2.44 -5.59
N TYR A 104 4.33 -3.24 -6.61
CA TYR A 104 3.02 -3.24 -7.26
C TYR A 104 1.93 -3.63 -6.27
N LYS A 105 2.15 -4.69 -5.49
CA LYS A 105 1.15 -5.16 -4.54
C LYS A 105 0.89 -4.14 -3.43
N VAL A 106 1.94 -3.54 -2.91
CA VAL A 106 1.81 -2.54 -1.86
C VAL A 106 1.05 -1.32 -2.38
N LEU A 107 1.45 -0.80 -3.53
CA LEU A 107 0.82 0.38 -4.08
C LEU A 107 -0.65 0.12 -4.37
N ARG A 108 -0.97 -1.04 -4.91
CA ARG A 108 -2.35 -1.40 -5.20
C ARG A 108 -3.19 -1.46 -3.92
N ALA A 109 -2.71 -2.16 -2.90
CA ALA A 109 -3.45 -2.32 -1.66
C ALA A 109 -3.60 -1.00 -0.91
N VAL A 110 -2.55 -0.20 -0.87
CA VAL A 110 -2.60 1.12 -0.23
C VAL A 110 -3.61 2.02 -0.97
N SER A 111 -3.58 1.99 -2.30
CA SER A 111 -4.53 2.80 -3.09
C SER A 111 -5.97 2.38 -2.85
N GLN A 112 -6.22 1.07 -2.75
CA GLN A 112 -7.55 0.57 -2.46
C GLN A 112 -8.01 1.01 -1.07
N GLY A 113 -7.11 0.96 -0.08
CA GLY A 113 -7.43 1.42 1.27
C GLY A 113 -7.68 2.92 1.32
N ALA A 114 -6.95 3.69 0.53
CA ALA A 114 -7.11 5.14 0.49
C ALA A 114 -8.49 5.55 -0.05
N ALA A 115 -9.13 4.69 -0.82
CA ALA A 115 -10.48 4.93 -1.29
C ALA A 115 -11.54 4.70 -0.20
N GLU A 116 -11.13 4.15 0.95
CA GLU A 116 -12.01 3.88 2.08
C GLU A 116 -11.39 4.45 3.36
N PRO A 117 -11.35 5.78 3.48
CA PRO A 117 -10.62 6.41 4.59
C PRO A 117 -11.16 6.00 5.96
N ASP A 118 -10.24 5.91 6.91
CA ASP A 118 -10.59 5.62 8.29
C ASP A 118 -11.09 6.91 8.95
N PRO A 119 -12.36 6.98 9.36
CA PRO A 119 -12.89 8.22 9.91
C PRO A 119 -12.25 8.60 11.25
N ILE A 120 -11.76 7.63 12.01
CA ILE A 120 -11.12 7.93 13.28
C ILE A 120 -9.74 8.54 13.05
N ALA A 121 -9.02 8.05 12.05
CA ALA A 121 -7.71 8.58 11.74
C ALA A 121 -7.78 10.03 11.27
N ALA A 122 -8.89 10.44 10.67
CA ALA A 122 -9.02 11.78 10.15
C ALA A 122 -9.02 12.85 11.24
N ILE A 123 -9.25 12.48 12.48
CA ILE A 123 -9.28 13.44 13.58
C ILE A 123 -8.06 13.39 14.48
N LEU A 124 -7.09 12.60 14.11
CA LEU A 124 -5.83 12.53 14.86
C LEU A 124 -4.95 13.74 14.62
#